data_ab907e486ebef00d7b0eebc7e59d4f6e
#
_entry.id   ab907e486ebef00d7b0eebc7e59d4f6e
#
_cell.length_a   1.000
_cell.length_b   1.000
_cell.length_c   1.000
_cell.angle_alpha   90.00
_cell.angle_beta   90.00
_cell.angle_gamma   90.00
#
_symmetry.space_group_name_H-M   'P 1'
#
loop_
_entity.id
_entity.type
_entity.pdbx_description
1 polymer ?
#
loop_
_entity_poly.entity_id
_entity_poly.type
_entity_poly.pdbx_seq_one_letter_code
_entity_poly.pdbx_strand_id
1 'polypeptide(L)'
;MSLVGILLGYALTAFILLLIARLVLDWVRVLADSPRWTARGRVLTHAWTEPVIAPVRRVLPPVRAGGLSIDLAFTVVFVVAVILRSIAFSL
;
A
#
# COMPACT_ATOMS: atom_id res chain seq x y z
N MET A 1 -18.42 2.08 19.03
CA MET A 1 -17.92 2.64 17.75
C MET A 1 -18.49 4.03 17.54
N SER A 2 -17.63 5.03 17.43
CA SER A 2 -18.07 6.39 17.11
C SER A 2 -18.21 6.56 15.60
N LEU A 3 -18.97 7.58 15.18
CA LEU A 3 -19.08 7.92 13.76
C LEU A 3 -17.71 8.23 13.15
N VAL A 4 -16.89 8.99 13.86
CA VAL A 4 -15.53 9.32 13.40
C VAL A 4 -14.69 8.05 13.24
N GLY A 5 -14.76 7.15 14.21
CA GLY A 5 -14.04 5.87 14.15
C GLY A 5 -14.46 5.01 12.98
N ILE A 6 -15.77 4.94 12.70
CA ILE A 6 -16.29 4.20 11.55
C ILE A 6 -15.81 4.80 10.24
N LEU A 7 -15.88 6.13 10.08
CA LEU A 7 -15.43 6.79 8.86
C LEU A 7 -13.93 6.60 8.64
N LEU A 8 -13.12 6.75 9.68
CA LEU A 8 -11.68 6.51 9.61
C LEU A 8 -11.37 5.06 9.27
N GLY A 9 -12.10 4.11 9.88
CA GLY A 9 -11.92 2.70 9.60
C GLY A 9 -12.20 2.34 8.15
N TYR A 10 -13.26 2.86 7.56
CA TYR A 10 -13.57 2.64 6.15
C TYR A 10 -12.58 3.34 5.22
N ALA A 11 -12.14 4.56 5.56
CA ALA A 11 -11.11 5.25 4.79
C ALA A 11 -9.80 4.44 4.77
N LEU A 12 -9.38 3.91 5.92
CA LEU A 12 -8.20 3.06 6.03
C LEU A 12 -8.39 1.74 5.28
N THR A 13 -9.58 1.18 5.30
CA THR A 13 -9.90 -0.03 4.52
C THR A 13 -9.71 0.22 3.03
N ALA A 14 -10.23 1.34 2.52
CA ALA A 14 -10.06 1.72 1.11
C ALA A 14 -8.56 1.88 0.77
N PHE A 15 -7.80 2.50 1.64
CA PHE A 15 -6.36 2.67 1.46
C PHE A 15 -5.64 1.31 1.43
N ILE A 16 -5.98 0.41 2.35
CA ILE A 16 -5.40 -0.93 2.40
C ILE A 16 -5.72 -1.70 1.11
N LEU A 17 -6.95 -1.58 0.60
CA LEU A 17 -7.31 -2.22 -0.67
C LEU A 17 -6.50 -1.67 -1.84
N LEU A 18 -6.20 -0.37 -1.85
CA LEU A 18 -5.30 0.23 -2.85
C LEU A 18 -3.88 -0.34 -2.73
N LEU A 19 -3.38 -0.53 -1.51
CA LEU A 19 -2.07 -1.13 -1.29
C LEU A 19 -2.02 -2.58 -1.79
N ILE A 20 -3.07 -3.35 -1.54
CA ILE A 20 -3.18 -4.73 -2.03
C ILE A 20 -3.23 -4.76 -3.55
N ALA A 21 -4.03 -3.87 -4.16
CA ALA A 21 -4.12 -3.78 -5.62
C ALA A 21 -2.76 -3.43 -6.23
N ARG A 22 -2.05 -2.48 -5.63
CA ARG A 22 -0.68 -2.13 -6.04
C ARG A 22 0.25 -3.33 -5.99
N LEU A 23 0.21 -4.09 -4.90
CA LEU A 23 1.06 -5.26 -4.71
C LEU A 23 0.77 -6.33 -5.77
N VAL A 24 -0.52 -6.61 -6.02
CA VAL A 24 -0.93 -7.60 -7.02
C VAL A 24 -0.48 -7.17 -8.41
N LEU A 25 -0.67 -5.90 -8.77
CA LEU A 25 -0.27 -5.38 -10.08
C LEU A 25 1.24 -5.41 -10.28
N ASP A 26 2.00 -5.14 -9.23
CA ASP A 26 3.47 -5.23 -9.27
C ASP A 26 3.91 -6.69 -9.48
N TRP A 27 3.22 -7.64 -8.86
CA TRP A 27 3.50 -9.06 -9.05
C TRP A 27 3.15 -9.55 -10.45
N VAL A 28 2.01 -9.10 -11.01
CA VAL A 28 1.63 -9.44 -12.38
C VAL A 28 2.71 -8.97 -13.35
N ARG A 29 3.27 -7.79 -13.15
CA ARG A 29 4.36 -7.27 -13.97
C ARG A 29 5.59 -8.18 -13.94
N VAL A 30 5.94 -8.70 -12.76
CA VAL A 30 7.14 -9.53 -12.59
C VAL A 30 6.94 -10.95 -13.15
N LEU A 31 5.73 -11.52 -12.99
CA LEU A 31 5.47 -12.92 -13.27
C LEU A 31 5.00 -13.20 -14.69
N ALA A 32 4.48 -12.20 -15.41
CA ALA A 32 3.90 -12.42 -16.72
C ALA A 32 4.03 -11.17 -17.60
N ASP A 33 3.85 -11.35 -18.93
CA ASP A 33 3.69 -10.25 -19.86
C ASP A 33 2.39 -9.52 -19.51
N SER A 34 2.54 -8.31 -18.96
CA SER A 34 1.40 -7.58 -18.44
C SER A 34 0.65 -6.86 -19.57
N PRO A 35 -0.68 -6.97 -19.61
CA PRO A 35 -1.50 -6.18 -20.54
C PRO A 35 -1.35 -4.67 -20.26
N ARG A 36 -1.70 -3.85 -21.24
CA ARG A 36 -1.59 -2.37 -21.11
C ARG A 36 -2.40 -1.82 -19.94
N TRP A 37 -3.55 -2.42 -19.64
CA TRP A 37 -4.39 -1.95 -18.54
C TRP A 37 -3.72 -2.11 -17.17
N THR A 38 -2.85 -3.12 -17.00
CA THR A 38 -2.11 -3.30 -15.74
C THR A 38 -1.10 -2.19 -15.52
N ALA A 39 -0.47 -1.69 -16.59
CA ALA A 39 0.44 -0.55 -16.48
C ALA A 39 -0.30 0.71 -16.00
N ARG A 40 -1.50 0.98 -16.55
CA ARG A 40 -2.33 2.09 -16.12
C ARG A 40 -2.79 1.91 -14.67
N GLY A 41 -3.20 0.69 -14.29
CA GLY A 41 -3.59 0.38 -12.92
C GLY A 41 -2.46 0.62 -11.93
N ARG A 42 -1.21 0.24 -12.29
CA ARG A 42 -0.05 0.51 -11.45
C ARG A 42 0.22 1.99 -11.28
N VAL A 43 0.14 2.76 -12.37
CA VAL A 43 0.31 4.22 -12.29
C VAL A 43 -0.72 4.84 -11.34
N LEU A 44 -1.99 4.44 -11.44
CA LEU A 44 -3.05 4.95 -10.60
C LEU A 44 -2.86 4.55 -9.12
N THR A 45 -2.58 3.28 -8.85
CA THR A 45 -2.39 2.81 -7.48
C THR A 45 -1.17 3.45 -6.83
N HIS A 46 -0.06 3.61 -7.58
CA HIS A 46 1.12 4.29 -7.09
C HIS A 46 0.83 5.78 -6.83
N ALA A 47 0.12 6.44 -7.74
CA ALA A 47 -0.22 7.86 -7.58
C ALA A 47 -1.04 8.11 -6.30
N TRP A 48 -1.93 7.19 -5.93
CA TRP A 48 -2.78 7.32 -4.74
C TRP A 48 -2.09 6.89 -3.45
N THR A 49 -1.06 6.05 -3.52
CA THR A 49 -0.35 5.54 -2.34
C THR A 49 0.98 6.23 -2.07
N GLU A 50 1.66 6.75 -3.10
CA GLU A 50 2.97 7.40 -2.95
C GLU A 50 3.00 8.62 -2.02
N PRO A 51 1.96 9.48 -1.95
CA PRO A 51 1.98 10.58 -0.99
C PRO A 51 2.19 10.15 0.46
N VAL A 52 1.79 8.92 0.79
CA VAL A 52 1.98 8.35 2.12
C VAL A 52 3.28 7.54 2.20
N ILE A 53 3.58 6.77 1.17
CA ILE A 53 4.73 5.86 1.16
C ILE A 53 6.05 6.59 0.93
N ALA A 54 6.08 7.61 0.08
CA ALA A 54 7.32 8.31 -0.29
C ALA A 54 8.04 8.93 0.91
N PRO A 55 7.37 9.63 1.84
CA PRO A 55 8.04 10.14 3.05
C PRO A 55 8.65 9.04 3.90
N VAL A 56 7.97 7.90 4.02
CA VAL A 56 8.47 6.75 4.78
C VAL A 56 9.68 6.13 4.07
N ARG A 57 9.67 6.08 2.75
CA ARG A 57 10.78 5.57 1.96
C ARG A 57 12.04 6.40 2.10
N ARG A 58 11.92 7.69 2.38
CA ARG A 58 13.08 8.56 2.64
C ARG A 58 13.82 8.16 3.92
N VAL A 59 13.09 7.63 4.90
CA VAL A 59 13.65 7.18 6.17
C VAL A 59 14.06 5.70 6.09
N LEU A 60 13.28 4.89 5.36
CA LEU A 60 13.49 3.44 5.20
C LEU A 60 13.75 3.11 3.74
N PRO A 61 15.01 3.19 3.28
CA PRO A 61 15.33 2.85 1.90
C PRO A 61 15.10 1.36 1.63
N PRO A 62 14.84 0.97 0.38
CA PRO A 62 14.67 -0.44 0.03
C PRO A 62 15.92 -1.26 0.41
N VAL A 63 15.69 -2.46 0.92
CA VAL A 63 16.76 -3.40 1.24
C VAL A 63 16.91 -4.38 0.09
N ARG A 64 18.13 -4.53 -0.40
CA ARG A 64 18.45 -5.54 -1.41
C ARG A 64 19.10 -6.75 -0.73
N ALA A 65 18.46 -7.90 -0.86
CA ALA A 65 18.96 -9.14 -0.30
C ALA A 65 18.85 -10.23 -1.36
N GLY A 66 19.98 -10.82 -1.75
CA GLY A 66 19.99 -11.94 -2.68
C GLY A 66 19.40 -11.64 -4.07
N GLY A 67 19.55 -10.41 -4.57
CA GLY A 67 19.00 -9.99 -5.85
C GLY A 67 17.54 -9.54 -5.79
N LEU A 68 16.90 -9.62 -4.62
CA LEU A 68 15.55 -9.11 -4.40
C LEU A 68 15.60 -7.75 -3.74
N SER A 69 14.75 -6.84 -4.22
CA SER A 69 14.54 -5.54 -3.60
C SER A 69 13.29 -5.60 -2.73
N ILE A 70 13.44 -5.40 -1.42
CA ILE A 70 12.34 -5.41 -0.47
C ILE A 70 11.98 -3.97 -0.14
N ASP A 71 10.73 -3.59 -0.43
CA ASP A 71 10.21 -2.25 -0.13
C ASP A 71 9.74 -2.22 1.33
N LEU A 72 10.66 -1.85 2.23
CA LEU A 72 10.35 -1.73 3.66
C LEU A 72 9.33 -0.64 3.93
N ALA A 73 9.37 0.46 3.17
CA ALA A 73 8.41 1.55 3.35
C ALA A 73 6.98 1.08 3.07
N PHE A 74 6.77 0.34 2.00
CA PHE A 74 5.46 -0.24 1.69
C PHE A 74 4.98 -1.15 2.82
N THR A 75 5.85 -2.05 3.29
CA THR A 75 5.52 -3.00 4.36
C THR A 75 5.16 -2.29 5.65
N VAL A 76 5.92 -1.27 6.05
CA VAL A 76 5.66 -0.50 7.26
C VAL A 76 4.33 0.25 7.14
N VAL A 77 4.08 0.91 6.02
CA VAL A 77 2.82 1.62 5.78
C VAL A 77 1.64 0.66 5.83
N PHE A 78 1.77 -0.52 5.22
CA PHE A 78 0.72 -1.53 5.23
C PHE A 78 0.40 -1.99 6.66
N VAL A 79 1.41 -2.35 7.44
CA VAL A 79 1.23 -2.82 8.82
C VAL A 79 0.62 -1.73 9.68
N VAL A 80 1.12 -0.49 9.58
CA VAL A 80 0.59 0.65 10.33
C VAL A 80 -0.87 0.91 9.95
N ALA A 81 -1.20 0.85 8.66
CA ALA A 81 -2.58 1.03 8.20
C ALA A 81 -3.53 -0.01 8.78
N VAL A 82 -3.11 -1.28 8.85
CA VAL A 82 -3.91 -2.36 9.46
C VAL A 82 -4.12 -2.10 10.95
N ILE A 83 -3.08 -1.70 11.66
CA ILE A 83 -3.16 -1.39 13.09
C ILE A 83 -4.10 -0.19 13.32
N LEU A 84 -3.93 0.89 12.55
CA LEU A 84 -4.77 2.08 12.68
C LEU A 84 -6.22 1.77 12.36
N ARG A 85 -6.48 0.91 11.38
CA ARG A 85 -7.84 0.46 11.07
C ARG A 85 -8.48 -0.24 12.25
N SER A 86 -7.75 -1.13 12.89
CA SER A 86 -8.24 -1.85 14.08
C SER A 86 -8.56 -0.87 15.20
N ILE A 87 -7.69 0.12 15.45
CA ILE A 87 -7.91 1.15 16.46
C ILE A 87 -9.12 2.00 16.10
N ALA A 88 -9.24 2.43 14.84
CA ALA A 88 -10.34 3.29 14.39
C ALA A 88 -11.69 2.61 14.61
N PHE A 89 -11.83 1.34 14.27
CA PHE A 89 -13.09 0.61 14.48
C PHE A 89 -13.40 0.33 15.94
N SER A 90 -12.40 0.36 16.83
CA SER A 90 -12.62 0.22 18.27
C SER A 90 -13.00 1.55 18.96
N LEU A 91 -12.88 2.66 18.28
CA LEU A 91 -13.34 3.95 18.80
C LEU A 91 -14.86 3.99 18.80
#